data_7df74eb3d9f470b8db3db8aab786634b
#
_entry.id   7df74eb3d9f470b8db3db8aab786634b
#
_cell.length_a   1.000
_cell.length_b   1.000
_cell.length_c   1.000
_cell.angle_alpha   90.00
_cell.angle_beta   90.00
_cell.angle_gamma   90.00
#
_symmetry.space_group_name_H-M   'P 1'
#
loop_
_entity.id
_entity.type
_entity.pdbx_description
1 polymer ?
#
loop_
_entity_poly.entity_id
_entity_poly.type
_entity_poly.pdbx_seq_one_letter_code
_entity_poly.pdbx_strand_id
1 'polypeptide(L)'
;MSITIKDAAGIAGMREACRLASEVLDAITPHIKPGVTTLEIDRLSAQVMAAQGTRSATVGYQPPGYPPYPGHLCTSVNHVVCHGIPADKPLKKGDIVNVDVTVITPEGWYGDNSRMFEIGEVSIAARRLCALTFDAMWLGIEQVRPGARLGDIGHAIQKFAEGHGFSIVREFCGHGIGKVFHE
;
A
#
# COMPACT_ATOMS: atom_id res chain seq x y z
N MET A 1 -10.52 -21.34 -6.87
CA MET A 1 -10.91 -19.98 -6.45
C MET A 1 -11.94 -19.47 -7.43
N SER A 2 -13.06 -18.96 -6.96
CA SER A 2 -14.06 -18.30 -7.82
C SER A 2 -13.76 -16.81 -7.86
N ILE A 3 -13.76 -16.21 -9.06
CA ILE A 3 -13.62 -14.76 -9.21
C ILE A 3 -14.98 -14.14 -8.92
N THR A 4 -15.03 -13.17 -8.00
CA THR A 4 -16.25 -12.42 -7.69
C THR A 4 -16.34 -11.19 -8.60
N ILE A 5 -17.30 -11.21 -9.53
CA ILE A 5 -17.58 -10.05 -10.39
C ILE A 5 -18.45 -9.06 -9.61
N LYS A 6 -17.95 -7.83 -9.44
CA LYS A 6 -18.67 -6.76 -8.74
C LYS A 6 -19.73 -6.16 -9.64
N ASP A 7 -20.95 -6.10 -9.15
CA ASP A 7 -22.04 -5.33 -9.77
C ASP A 7 -21.87 -3.81 -9.50
N ALA A 8 -22.82 -3.00 -9.94
CA ALA A 8 -22.78 -1.55 -9.77
C ALA A 8 -22.70 -1.13 -8.30
N ALA A 9 -23.38 -1.84 -7.39
CA ALA A 9 -23.34 -1.56 -5.95
C ALA A 9 -21.97 -1.95 -5.36
N GLY A 10 -21.41 -3.07 -5.78
CA GLY A 10 -20.07 -3.50 -5.41
C GLY A 10 -18.98 -2.53 -5.88
N ILE A 11 -19.09 -2.02 -7.12
CA ILE A 11 -18.17 -1.00 -7.64
C ILE A 11 -18.28 0.30 -6.82
N ALA A 12 -19.48 0.72 -6.45
CA ALA A 12 -19.67 1.89 -5.59
C ALA A 12 -19.04 1.70 -4.22
N GLY A 13 -19.23 0.54 -3.58
CA GLY A 13 -18.60 0.20 -2.31
C GLY A 13 -17.07 0.18 -2.37
N MET A 14 -16.51 -0.39 -3.43
CA MET A 14 -15.07 -0.38 -3.66
C MET A 14 -14.51 1.03 -3.86
N ARG A 15 -15.20 1.88 -4.63
CA ARG A 15 -14.80 3.28 -4.83
C ARG A 15 -14.75 4.03 -3.51
N GLU A 16 -15.75 3.84 -2.65
CA GLU A 16 -15.80 4.47 -1.33
C GLU A 16 -14.66 3.96 -0.44
N ALA A 17 -14.43 2.65 -0.37
CA ALA A 17 -13.34 2.09 0.42
C ALA A 17 -11.97 2.59 -0.04
N CYS A 18 -11.71 2.62 -1.36
CA CYS A 18 -10.46 3.14 -1.92
C CYS A 18 -10.29 4.65 -1.65
N ARG A 19 -11.38 5.44 -1.71
CA ARG A 19 -11.35 6.86 -1.37
C ARG A 19 -10.96 7.07 0.10
N LEU A 20 -11.58 6.32 1.03
CA LEU A 20 -11.28 6.40 2.45
C LEU A 20 -9.83 5.99 2.76
N ALA A 21 -9.30 4.94 2.13
CA ALA A 21 -7.89 4.57 2.26
C ALA A 21 -6.95 5.68 1.78
N SER A 22 -7.27 6.32 0.64
CA SER A 22 -6.49 7.45 0.13
C SER A 22 -6.53 8.66 1.06
N GLU A 23 -7.69 8.98 1.65
CA GLU A 23 -7.84 10.08 2.61
C GLU A 23 -7.05 9.85 3.90
N VAL A 24 -6.88 8.60 4.37
CA VAL A 24 -5.97 8.31 5.48
C VAL A 24 -4.54 8.70 5.10
N LEU A 25 -4.06 8.33 3.90
CA LEU A 25 -2.73 8.71 3.42
C LEU A 25 -2.58 10.24 3.32
N ASP A 26 -3.60 10.93 2.81
CA ASP A 26 -3.59 12.40 2.71
C ASP A 26 -3.51 13.06 4.09
N ALA A 27 -4.29 12.57 5.05
CA ALA A 27 -4.31 13.12 6.41
C ALA A 27 -2.98 12.93 7.16
N ILE A 28 -2.31 11.80 6.98
CA ILE A 28 -1.02 11.55 7.64
C ILE A 28 0.17 12.18 6.91
N THR A 29 0.05 12.50 5.63
CA THR A 29 1.15 13.03 4.80
C THR A 29 1.89 14.22 5.43
N PRO A 30 1.23 15.25 6.00
CA PRO A 30 1.92 16.39 6.62
C PRO A 30 2.77 16.02 7.85
N HIS A 31 2.52 14.85 8.44
CA HIS A 31 3.20 14.38 9.63
C HIS A 31 4.42 13.52 9.33
N ILE A 32 4.58 13.04 8.08
CA ILE A 32 5.68 12.17 7.66
C ILE A 32 6.90 13.03 7.33
N LYS A 33 7.80 13.17 8.31
CA LYS A 33 8.98 14.05 8.25
C LYS A 33 10.11 13.50 9.10
N PRO A 34 11.34 14.03 8.97
CA PRO A 34 12.44 13.62 9.85
C PRO A 34 12.10 13.79 11.33
N GLY A 35 12.41 12.78 12.13
CA GLY A 35 12.19 12.76 13.57
C GLY A 35 10.89 12.11 14.02
N VAL A 36 9.89 11.94 13.16
CA VAL A 36 8.68 11.17 13.51
C VAL A 36 8.98 9.67 13.51
N THR A 37 8.39 8.94 14.44
CA THR A 37 8.48 7.48 14.45
C THR A 37 7.38 6.85 13.60
N THR A 38 7.63 5.67 13.04
CA THR A 38 6.59 4.96 12.29
C THR A 38 5.44 4.51 13.21
N LEU A 39 5.68 4.35 14.50
CA LEU A 39 4.64 4.09 15.50
C LEU A 39 3.72 5.31 15.73
N GLU A 40 4.25 6.54 15.66
CA GLU A 40 3.43 7.75 15.71
C GLU A 40 2.55 7.88 14.46
N ILE A 41 3.08 7.54 13.29
CA ILE A 41 2.32 7.49 12.03
C ILE A 41 1.18 6.47 12.14
N ASP A 42 1.44 5.28 12.69
CA ASP A 42 0.44 4.24 12.92
C ASP A 42 -0.70 4.71 13.84
N ARG A 43 -0.36 5.34 14.97
CA ARG A 43 -1.35 5.89 15.91
C ARG A 43 -2.21 6.97 15.27
N LEU A 44 -1.60 7.84 14.48
CA LEU A 44 -2.35 8.89 13.76
C LEU A 44 -3.30 8.28 12.73
N SER A 45 -2.86 7.29 11.96
CA SER A 45 -3.72 6.61 10.99
C SER A 45 -4.91 5.94 11.66
N ALA A 46 -4.72 5.29 12.81
CA ALA A 46 -5.80 4.71 13.59
C ALA A 46 -6.85 5.74 14.02
N GLN A 47 -6.41 6.94 14.41
CA GLN A 47 -7.32 8.05 14.76
C GLN A 47 -8.13 8.53 13.54
N VAL A 48 -7.48 8.67 12.38
CA VAL A 48 -8.14 9.06 11.13
C VAL A 48 -9.17 8.01 10.72
N MET A 49 -8.81 6.72 10.72
CA MET A 49 -9.72 5.63 10.42
C MET A 49 -10.95 5.63 11.35
N ALA A 50 -10.73 5.81 12.65
CA ALA A 50 -11.82 5.89 13.63
C ALA A 50 -12.75 7.08 13.35
N ALA A 51 -12.20 8.24 13.00
CA ALA A 51 -12.98 9.44 12.65
C ALA A 51 -13.81 9.25 11.36
N GLN A 52 -13.32 8.45 10.41
CA GLN A 52 -14.04 8.07 9.19
C GLN A 52 -15.08 6.96 9.41
N GLY A 53 -15.15 6.36 10.60
CA GLY A 53 -15.98 5.18 10.88
C GLY A 53 -15.45 3.89 10.23
N THR A 54 -14.20 3.88 9.76
CA THR A 54 -13.54 2.69 9.23
C THR A 54 -12.68 2.00 10.30
N ARG A 55 -12.21 0.81 9.99
CA ARG A 55 -11.24 0.09 10.83
C ARG A 55 -10.08 -0.42 9.98
N SER A 56 -8.92 -0.61 10.59
CA SER A 56 -7.78 -1.23 9.93
C SER A 56 -8.07 -2.69 9.59
N ALA A 57 -7.61 -3.11 8.41
CA ALA A 57 -7.63 -4.51 8.00
C ALA A 57 -6.37 -5.26 8.44
N THR A 58 -5.28 -4.53 8.74
CA THR A 58 -3.98 -5.14 9.06
C THR A 58 -3.86 -5.52 10.53
N VAL A 59 -4.36 -4.68 11.47
CA VAL A 59 -4.24 -5.00 12.90
C VAL A 59 -4.95 -6.31 13.23
N GLY A 60 -4.22 -7.25 13.80
CA GLY A 60 -4.73 -8.58 14.13
C GLY A 60 -4.81 -9.54 12.93
N TYR A 61 -4.48 -9.10 11.70
CA TYR A 61 -4.40 -10.00 10.55
C TYR A 61 -3.34 -11.09 10.80
N GLN A 62 -3.72 -12.35 10.63
CA GLN A 62 -2.87 -13.48 10.97
C GLN A 62 -2.86 -14.53 9.85
N PRO A 63 -1.88 -14.49 8.94
CA PRO A 63 -1.66 -15.57 7.99
C PRO A 63 -1.26 -16.86 8.73
N PRO A 64 -1.53 -18.05 8.19
CA PRO A 64 -1.11 -19.31 8.78
C PRO A 64 0.41 -19.34 9.03
N GLY A 65 0.80 -19.69 10.26
CA GLY A 65 2.21 -19.79 10.67
C GLY A 65 2.86 -18.48 11.13
N TYR A 66 2.14 -17.38 11.12
CA TYR A 66 2.64 -16.08 11.57
C TYR A 66 1.86 -15.57 12.80
N PRO A 67 2.48 -14.74 13.66
CA PRO A 67 1.75 -14.04 14.72
C PRO A 67 0.78 -13.00 14.11
N PRO A 68 -0.26 -12.56 14.86
CA PRO A 68 -1.11 -11.46 14.46
C PRO A 68 -0.29 -10.20 14.19
N TYR A 69 -0.60 -9.50 13.09
CA TYR A 69 0.09 -8.24 12.76
C TYR A 69 -0.29 -7.14 13.77
N PRO A 70 0.68 -6.43 14.36
CA PRO A 70 0.40 -5.56 15.50
C PRO A 70 -0.03 -4.13 15.14
N GLY A 71 0.16 -3.70 13.88
CA GLY A 71 -0.03 -2.31 13.43
C GLY A 71 -1.33 -2.09 12.68
N HIS A 72 -1.76 -0.83 12.62
CA HIS A 72 -2.94 -0.41 11.84
C HIS A 72 -2.62 -0.16 10.36
N LEU A 73 -1.34 -0.03 10.03
CA LEU A 73 -0.81 0.10 8.67
C LEU A 73 0.58 -0.55 8.60
N CYS A 74 1.11 -0.72 7.37
CA CYS A 74 2.48 -1.15 7.21
C CYS A 74 3.40 0.05 6.93
N THR A 75 4.62 0.02 7.49
CA THR A 75 5.64 1.06 7.29
C THR A 75 6.97 0.42 6.91
N SER A 76 7.25 0.39 5.62
CA SER A 76 8.43 -0.27 5.08
C SER A 76 9.52 0.75 4.78
N VAL A 77 10.54 0.81 5.66
CA VAL A 77 11.62 1.80 5.59
C VAL A 77 12.83 1.23 4.87
N ASN A 78 13.33 1.95 3.89
CA ASN A 78 14.56 1.65 3.13
C ASN A 78 14.56 0.24 2.52
N HIS A 79 15.32 -0.70 3.09
CA HIS A 79 15.49 -2.07 2.61
C HIS A 79 14.33 -3.01 2.94
N VAL A 80 13.38 -2.58 3.76
CA VAL A 80 12.17 -3.38 4.05
C VAL A 80 11.26 -3.33 2.83
N VAL A 81 11.07 -4.47 2.18
CA VAL A 81 10.35 -4.56 0.90
C VAL A 81 8.86 -4.27 1.05
N CYS A 82 8.21 -4.90 2.03
CA CYS A 82 6.79 -4.71 2.36
C CYS A 82 6.50 -5.18 3.79
N HIS A 83 5.29 -4.92 4.28
CA HIS A 83 4.76 -5.39 5.57
C HIS A 83 5.62 -4.98 6.78
N GLY A 84 6.35 -3.86 6.68
CA GLY A 84 7.16 -3.34 7.78
C GLY A 84 6.29 -2.97 8.98
N ILE A 85 6.67 -3.48 10.17
CA ILE A 85 5.93 -3.24 11.42
C ILE A 85 6.27 -1.85 11.95
N PRO A 86 5.27 -1.02 12.31
CA PRO A 86 5.50 0.26 12.97
C PRO A 86 6.32 0.12 14.24
N ALA A 87 7.33 0.97 14.40
CA ALA A 87 8.30 0.90 15.48
C ALA A 87 8.59 2.27 16.06
N ASP A 88 9.08 2.31 17.30
CA ASP A 88 9.56 3.51 17.99
C ASP A 88 10.98 3.85 17.51
N LYS A 89 11.12 4.03 16.20
CA LYS A 89 12.39 4.42 15.55
C LYS A 89 12.12 5.62 14.66
N PRO A 90 12.77 6.78 14.94
CA PRO A 90 12.56 7.99 14.17
C PRO A 90 13.05 7.86 12.72
N LEU A 91 12.28 8.36 11.79
CA LEU A 91 12.68 8.55 10.40
C LEU A 91 13.80 9.60 10.32
N LYS A 92 14.80 9.36 9.47
CA LYS A 92 15.96 10.22 9.28
C LYS A 92 15.93 10.86 7.89
N LYS A 93 16.57 12.01 7.75
CA LYS A 93 16.85 12.57 6.42
C LYS A 93 17.60 11.54 5.57
N GLY A 94 17.15 11.36 4.34
CA GLY A 94 17.70 10.36 3.42
C GLY A 94 16.96 9.03 3.42
N ASP A 95 16.08 8.76 4.39
CA ASP A 95 15.22 7.57 4.36
C ASP A 95 14.14 7.69 3.27
N ILE A 96 13.73 6.55 2.74
CA ILE A 96 12.49 6.39 2.00
C ILE A 96 11.58 5.46 2.79
N VAL A 97 10.29 5.71 2.79
CA VAL A 97 9.32 4.83 3.47
C VAL A 97 8.07 4.64 2.62
N ASN A 98 7.66 3.39 2.45
CA ASN A 98 6.34 3.07 1.97
C ASN A 98 5.39 2.99 3.16
N VAL A 99 4.30 3.72 3.08
CA VAL A 99 3.18 3.64 4.04
C VAL A 99 2.00 3.03 3.31
N ASP A 100 1.52 1.91 3.82
CA ASP A 100 0.53 1.06 3.18
C ASP A 100 -0.67 0.88 4.11
N VAL A 101 -1.83 1.31 3.62
CA VAL A 101 -3.06 1.47 4.39
C VAL A 101 -4.15 0.61 3.79
N THR A 102 -4.70 -0.31 4.59
CA THR A 102 -5.91 -1.03 4.22
C THR A 102 -7.01 -0.76 5.24
N VAL A 103 -8.10 -0.17 4.77
CA VAL A 103 -9.30 0.10 5.58
C VAL A 103 -10.41 -0.90 5.29
N ILE A 104 -11.30 -1.07 6.27
CA ILE A 104 -12.56 -1.79 6.09
C ILE A 104 -13.70 -0.83 6.42
N THR A 105 -14.61 -0.64 5.47
CA THR A 105 -15.81 0.19 5.68
C THR A 105 -16.83 -0.52 6.58
N PRO A 106 -17.82 0.20 7.15
CA PRO A 106 -18.90 -0.42 7.90
C PRO A 106 -19.66 -1.52 7.13
N GLU A 107 -19.76 -1.38 5.81
CA GLU A 107 -20.41 -2.34 4.91
C GLU A 107 -19.52 -3.55 4.57
N GLY A 108 -18.28 -3.56 5.06
CA GLY A 108 -17.32 -4.64 4.89
C GLY A 108 -16.53 -4.62 3.58
N TRP A 109 -16.46 -3.47 2.90
CA TRP A 109 -15.58 -3.29 1.74
C TRP A 109 -14.17 -2.94 2.19
N TYR A 110 -13.18 -3.58 1.56
CA TYR A 110 -11.77 -3.30 1.78
C TYR A 110 -11.27 -2.28 0.76
N GLY A 111 -10.54 -1.28 1.22
CA GLY A 111 -9.83 -0.32 0.37
C GLY A 111 -8.36 -0.34 0.74
N ASP A 112 -7.50 -0.54 -0.24
CA ASP A 112 -6.07 -0.75 -0.08
C ASP A 112 -5.31 0.25 -0.94
N ASN A 113 -4.39 1.01 -0.33
CA ASN A 113 -3.61 2.03 -1.01
C ASN A 113 -2.29 2.27 -0.28
N SER A 114 -1.22 2.50 -1.05
CA SER A 114 0.07 2.82 -0.47
C SER A 114 0.72 4.05 -1.13
N ARG A 115 1.63 4.66 -0.40
CA ARG A 115 2.38 5.83 -0.88
C ARG A 115 3.83 5.78 -0.42
N MET A 116 4.73 6.10 -1.34
CA MET A 116 6.15 6.32 -1.02
C MET A 116 6.37 7.75 -0.55
N PHE A 117 7.21 7.90 0.48
CA PHE A 117 7.65 9.19 1.00
C PHE A 117 9.18 9.27 1.02
N GLU A 118 9.72 10.35 0.49
CA GLU A 118 11.13 10.73 0.62
C GLU A 118 11.28 11.60 1.87
N ILE A 119 12.13 11.19 2.80
CA ILE A 119 12.30 11.89 4.09
C ILE A 119 13.42 12.91 3.98
N GLY A 120 13.05 14.15 3.67
CA GLY A 120 13.98 15.22 3.36
C GLY A 120 14.71 14.97 2.05
N GLU A 121 16.00 15.30 2.00
CA GLU A 121 16.84 15.05 0.81
C GLU A 121 17.33 13.61 0.82
N VAL A 122 16.96 12.84 -0.21
CA VAL A 122 17.35 11.44 -0.38
C VAL A 122 18.45 11.31 -1.44
N SER A 123 19.13 10.18 -1.47
CA SER A 123 20.13 9.89 -2.50
C SER A 123 19.51 9.85 -3.90
N ILE A 124 20.31 10.13 -4.93
CA ILE A 124 19.90 10.02 -6.35
C ILE A 124 19.36 8.61 -6.64
N ALA A 125 19.99 7.57 -6.09
CA ALA A 125 19.58 6.20 -6.29
C ALA A 125 18.18 5.92 -5.66
N ALA A 126 17.93 6.42 -4.45
CA ALA A 126 16.64 6.27 -3.77
C ALA A 126 15.52 7.01 -4.53
N ARG A 127 15.77 8.26 -4.93
CA ARG A 127 14.81 9.05 -5.73
C ARG A 127 14.49 8.36 -7.06
N ARG A 128 15.53 7.87 -7.75
CA ARG A 128 15.36 7.14 -9.00
C ARG A 128 14.53 5.87 -8.82
N LEU A 129 14.76 5.12 -7.73
CA LEU A 129 13.96 3.94 -7.39
C LEU A 129 12.49 4.31 -7.19
N CYS A 130 12.19 5.32 -6.37
CA CYS A 130 10.81 5.76 -6.13
C CYS A 130 10.10 6.21 -7.41
N ALA A 131 10.75 7.04 -8.22
CA ALA A 131 10.18 7.56 -9.46
C ALA A 131 9.89 6.44 -10.47
N LEU A 132 10.87 5.57 -10.74
CA LEU A 132 10.67 4.48 -11.70
C LEU A 132 9.70 3.41 -11.22
N THR A 133 9.61 3.18 -9.91
CA THR A 133 8.57 2.29 -9.35
C THR A 133 7.17 2.88 -9.55
N PHE A 134 7.01 4.18 -9.37
CA PHE A 134 5.75 4.87 -9.65
C PHE A 134 5.37 4.78 -11.13
N ASP A 135 6.30 5.03 -12.05
CA ASP A 135 6.08 4.88 -13.49
C ASP A 135 5.72 3.44 -13.87
N ALA A 136 6.43 2.45 -13.30
CA ALA A 136 6.15 1.03 -13.50
C ALA A 136 4.73 0.65 -13.06
N MET A 137 4.27 1.19 -11.93
CA MET A 137 2.90 0.99 -11.44
C MET A 137 1.87 1.47 -12.47
N TRP A 138 2.04 2.67 -13.02
CA TRP A 138 1.11 3.21 -14.03
C TRP A 138 1.13 2.39 -15.31
N LEU A 139 2.28 1.95 -15.78
CA LEU A 139 2.37 1.04 -16.94
C LEU A 139 1.62 -0.28 -16.69
N GLY A 140 1.65 -0.79 -15.46
CA GLY A 140 0.85 -1.94 -15.05
C GLY A 140 -0.65 -1.65 -15.07
N ILE A 141 -1.07 -0.52 -14.51
CA ILE A 141 -2.48 -0.08 -14.49
C ILE A 141 -3.05 0.08 -15.90
N GLU A 142 -2.28 0.63 -16.84
CA GLU A 142 -2.67 0.79 -18.24
C GLU A 142 -2.96 -0.53 -18.96
N GLN A 143 -2.45 -1.67 -18.43
CA GLN A 143 -2.77 -2.99 -18.98
C GLN A 143 -4.17 -3.46 -18.58
N VAL A 144 -4.83 -2.84 -17.59
CA VAL A 144 -6.15 -3.25 -17.09
C VAL A 144 -7.23 -2.81 -18.07
N ARG A 145 -7.62 -3.73 -18.96
CA ARG A 145 -8.63 -3.51 -20.00
C ARG A 145 -9.35 -4.82 -20.34
N PRO A 146 -10.52 -4.77 -20.97
CA PRO A 146 -11.21 -5.98 -21.40
C PRO A 146 -10.33 -6.86 -22.28
N GLY A 147 -10.25 -8.15 -21.96
CA GLY A 147 -9.41 -9.13 -22.65
C GLY A 147 -7.97 -9.25 -22.15
N ALA A 148 -7.50 -8.35 -21.28
CA ALA A 148 -6.18 -8.47 -20.66
C ALA A 148 -6.13 -9.60 -19.62
N ARG A 149 -4.95 -10.12 -19.39
CA ARG A 149 -4.65 -11.15 -18.38
C ARG A 149 -3.84 -10.53 -17.23
N LEU A 150 -3.91 -11.11 -16.03
CA LEU A 150 -3.09 -10.67 -14.90
C LEU A 150 -1.58 -10.69 -15.22
N GLY A 151 -1.12 -11.65 -16.03
CA GLY A 151 0.27 -11.70 -16.49
C GLY A 151 0.71 -10.50 -17.33
N ASP A 152 -0.20 -9.80 -18.01
CA ASP A 152 0.12 -8.61 -18.79
C ASP A 152 0.56 -7.45 -17.89
N ILE A 153 -0.05 -7.32 -16.71
CA ILE A 153 0.32 -6.33 -15.68
C ILE A 153 1.74 -6.58 -15.19
N GLY A 154 2.00 -7.82 -14.71
CA GLY A 154 3.32 -8.18 -14.20
C GLY A 154 4.42 -8.09 -15.26
N HIS A 155 4.12 -8.50 -16.51
CA HIS A 155 5.07 -8.40 -17.62
C HIS A 155 5.43 -6.94 -17.95
N ALA A 156 4.45 -6.03 -17.99
CA ALA A 156 4.70 -4.62 -18.27
C ALA A 156 5.60 -3.99 -17.20
N ILE A 157 5.30 -4.24 -15.91
CA ILE A 157 6.10 -3.78 -14.77
C ILE A 157 7.52 -4.35 -14.83
N GLN A 158 7.65 -5.66 -15.02
CA GLN A 158 8.93 -6.34 -15.07
C GLN A 158 9.81 -5.82 -16.20
N LYS A 159 9.28 -5.75 -17.43
CA LYS A 159 10.00 -5.28 -18.60
C LYS A 159 10.53 -3.86 -18.40
N PHE A 160 9.71 -2.98 -17.81
CA PHE A 160 10.12 -1.61 -17.52
C PHE A 160 11.21 -1.55 -16.46
N ALA A 161 11.01 -2.20 -15.31
CA ALA A 161 11.95 -2.18 -14.20
C ALA A 161 13.32 -2.77 -14.59
N GLU A 162 13.33 -3.95 -15.24
CA GLU A 162 14.56 -4.61 -15.67
C GLU A 162 15.27 -3.80 -16.77
N GLY A 163 14.54 -3.15 -17.67
CA GLY A 163 15.09 -2.23 -18.67
C GLY A 163 15.79 -1.00 -18.08
N HIS A 164 15.45 -0.64 -16.84
CA HIS A 164 16.09 0.44 -16.08
C HIS A 164 17.15 -0.05 -15.07
N GLY A 165 17.49 -1.35 -15.10
CA GLY A 165 18.52 -1.95 -14.26
C GLY A 165 18.06 -2.27 -12.82
N PHE A 166 16.74 -2.38 -12.60
CA PHE A 166 16.17 -2.87 -11.35
C PHE A 166 15.68 -4.31 -11.51
N SER A 167 15.51 -5.01 -10.39
CA SER A 167 14.83 -6.31 -10.34
C SER A 167 13.42 -6.14 -9.76
N ILE A 168 12.55 -7.11 -10.04
CA ILE A 168 11.22 -7.19 -9.39
C ILE A 168 11.25 -8.19 -8.24
N VAL A 169 10.40 -7.96 -7.25
CA VAL A 169 10.13 -8.92 -6.17
C VAL A 169 9.26 -10.04 -6.73
N ARG A 170 9.66 -11.30 -6.52
CA ARG A 170 8.98 -12.50 -7.07
C ARG A 170 8.22 -13.28 -5.99
N GLU A 171 8.54 -13.04 -4.73
CA GLU A 171 7.98 -13.73 -3.57
C GLU A 171 6.60 -13.21 -3.18
N PHE A 172 6.22 -12.04 -3.68
CA PHE A 172 4.92 -11.42 -3.47
C PHE A 172 4.26 -11.10 -4.81
N CYS A 173 2.95 -11.03 -4.81
CA CYS A 173 2.16 -10.66 -5.98
C CYS A 173 1.03 -9.70 -5.57
N GLY A 174 0.44 -9.02 -6.55
CA GLY A 174 -0.82 -8.32 -6.37
C GLY A 174 -1.97 -9.30 -6.16
N HIS A 175 -3.07 -8.80 -5.65
CA HIS A 175 -4.25 -9.61 -5.33
C HIS A 175 -5.54 -8.88 -5.68
N GLY A 176 -6.61 -9.65 -5.87
CA GLY A 176 -7.96 -9.11 -5.91
C GLY A 176 -8.39 -8.63 -4.52
N ILE A 177 -9.35 -7.73 -4.48
CA ILE A 177 -9.87 -7.14 -3.25
C ILE A 177 -11.37 -6.86 -3.38
N GLY A 178 -12.11 -6.97 -2.29
CA GLY A 178 -13.54 -6.76 -2.28
C GLY A 178 -14.12 -6.73 -0.89
N LYS A 179 -14.98 -7.70 -0.56
CA LYS A 179 -15.42 -7.97 0.82
C LYS A 179 -14.53 -8.99 1.53
N VAL A 180 -13.46 -9.40 0.87
CA VAL A 180 -12.38 -10.21 1.42
C VAL A 180 -11.08 -9.47 1.14
N PHE A 181 -10.13 -9.51 2.08
CA PHE A 181 -8.87 -8.79 1.96
C PHE A 181 -8.07 -9.24 0.74
N HIS A 182 -7.96 -10.54 0.56
CA HIS A 182 -7.26 -11.16 -0.58
C HIS A 182 -8.25 -12.09 -1.32
N GLU A 183 -8.80 -11.62 -2.43
CA GLU A 183 -9.68 -12.39 -3.32
C GLU A 183 -8.90 -13.21 -4.36
#